data_fd35b47829e8e302269380d63c4caf06
#
_entry.id   fd35b47829e8e302269380d63c4caf06
#
_cell.length_a   1.000
_cell.length_b   1.000
_cell.length_c   1.000
_cell.angle_alpha   90.00
_cell.angle_beta   90.00
_cell.angle_gamma   90.00
#
_symmetry.space_group_name_H-M   'P 1'
#
loop_
_entity.id
_entity.type
_entity.pdbx_description
1 polymer ?
#
loop_
_entity_poly.entity_id
_entity_poly.type
_entity_poly.pdbx_seq_one_letter_code
_entity_poly.pdbx_strand_id
1 'polypeptide(L)'
;MINNQFKLPKPVEAHFQATNTDDPAAFLSIFTEDAVVTDAGKEYRGKAAIKEWSGRDYFGVRLRLEVTNAVQDAGEIVITAKSDGDYDKTGLPDPLYLDFHFIPEGDKIKYLHNVRSSNPGAIPLPQPIAAYYHASDVYDDTLLAGCFAADAVLVDEEEEYHGPDAISEHILEANRTAKVVTEITHCRKEHGETVVTATISGTFEGSPVPLDFHFSLEDGKIKALNIVLAGE
;
A
#
# COMPACT_ATOMS: atom_id res chain seq x y z
N MET A 1 -9.01 12.74 -14.44
CA MET A 1 -7.71 13.45 -14.56
C MET A 1 -6.83 12.86 -13.49
N ILE A 2 -5.66 12.30 -13.85
CA ILE A 2 -4.69 11.83 -12.86
C ILE A 2 -4.28 13.07 -12.08
N ASN A 3 -4.60 13.09 -10.79
CA ASN A 3 -4.19 14.19 -9.93
C ASN A 3 -2.66 14.13 -9.87
N ASN A 4 -1.97 15.19 -10.27
CA ASN A 4 -0.50 15.29 -10.39
C ASN A 4 0.23 15.17 -9.03
N GLN A 5 -0.46 14.65 -8.03
CA GLN A 5 -0.01 14.48 -6.65
C GLN A 5 0.91 13.25 -6.49
N PHE A 6 0.81 12.25 -7.40
CA PHE A 6 1.59 11.03 -7.33
C PHE A 6 2.56 10.95 -8.51
N LYS A 7 3.86 10.90 -8.26
CA LYS A 7 4.87 10.66 -9.29
C LYS A 7 4.95 9.15 -9.57
N LEU A 8 4.08 8.67 -10.46
CA LEU A 8 4.04 7.26 -10.84
C LEU A 8 5.13 6.93 -11.88
N PRO A 9 5.67 5.69 -11.88
CA PRO A 9 6.46 5.20 -12.99
C PRO A 9 5.65 5.20 -14.29
N LYS A 10 6.33 5.49 -15.42
CA LYS A 10 5.68 5.64 -16.73
C LYS A 10 4.70 4.52 -17.11
N PRO A 11 5.04 3.20 -16.97
CA PRO A 11 4.10 2.17 -17.37
C PRO A 11 2.85 2.11 -16.46
N VAL A 12 2.99 2.47 -15.19
CA VAL A 12 1.87 2.53 -14.24
C VAL A 12 0.96 3.73 -14.56
N GLU A 13 1.54 4.91 -14.79
CA GLU A 13 0.79 6.08 -15.23
C GLU A 13 0.04 5.81 -16.54
N ALA A 14 0.70 5.19 -17.52
CA ALA A 14 0.10 4.83 -18.80
C ALA A 14 -1.04 3.83 -18.67
N HIS A 15 -1.00 2.91 -17.68
CA HIS A 15 -2.11 1.99 -17.37
C HIS A 15 -3.40 2.76 -17.04
N PHE A 16 -3.33 3.69 -16.07
CA PHE A 16 -4.49 4.48 -15.66
C PHE A 16 -4.95 5.44 -16.77
N GLN A 17 -4.00 6.03 -17.51
CA GLN A 17 -4.32 6.90 -18.63
C GLN A 17 -5.07 6.14 -19.73
N ALA A 18 -4.54 5.00 -20.19
CA ALA A 18 -5.14 4.19 -21.25
C ALA A 18 -6.53 3.67 -20.84
N THR A 19 -6.70 3.23 -19.58
CA THR A 19 -8.00 2.83 -19.04
C THR A 19 -8.98 3.99 -19.07
N ASN A 20 -8.60 5.17 -18.58
CA ASN A 20 -9.49 6.32 -18.46
C ASN A 20 -9.78 7.03 -19.79
N THR A 21 -8.95 6.83 -20.82
CA THR A 21 -9.17 7.37 -22.18
C THR A 21 -9.81 6.35 -23.13
N ASP A 22 -10.09 5.13 -22.63
CA ASP A 22 -10.68 4.04 -23.43
C ASP A 22 -9.79 3.66 -24.62
N ASP A 23 -8.47 3.48 -24.38
CA ASP A 23 -7.48 3.11 -25.40
C ASP A 23 -6.92 1.70 -25.16
N PRO A 24 -7.58 0.64 -25.69
CA PRO A 24 -7.12 -0.74 -25.53
C PRO A 24 -5.74 -1.01 -26.16
N ALA A 25 -5.38 -0.27 -27.21
CA ALA A 25 -4.10 -0.46 -27.87
C ALA A 25 -2.94 0.09 -27.03
N ALA A 26 -3.08 1.30 -26.50
CA ALA A 26 -2.14 1.87 -25.55
C ALA A 26 -2.04 0.98 -24.30
N PHE A 27 -3.18 0.53 -23.74
CA PHE A 27 -3.22 -0.37 -22.58
C PHE A 27 -2.40 -1.65 -22.82
N LEU A 28 -2.64 -2.35 -23.93
CA LEU A 28 -1.93 -3.59 -24.24
C LEU A 28 -0.43 -3.35 -24.50
N SER A 29 -0.07 -2.18 -25.00
CA SER A 29 1.33 -1.83 -25.32
C SER A 29 2.25 -1.74 -24.11
N ILE A 30 1.70 -1.47 -22.92
CA ILE A 30 2.49 -1.29 -21.68
C ILE A 30 2.94 -2.60 -21.04
N PHE A 31 2.41 -3.76 -21.46
CA PHE A 31 2.78 -5.06 -20.91
C PHE A 31 3.96 -5.71 -21.66
N THR A 32 4.75 -6.55 -20.96
CA THR A 32 5.71 -7.44 -21.61
C THR A 32 4.96 -8.54 -22.40
N GLU A 33 5.65 -9.24 -23.33
CA GLU A 33 5.00 -10.30 -24.13
C GLU A 33 4.48 -11.45 -23.26
N ASP A 34 5.19 -11.75 -22.19
CA ASP A 34 4.92 -12.84 -21.23
C ASP A 34 4.35 -12.30 -19.89
N ALA A 35 3.81 -11.09 -19.88
CA ALA A 35 3.20 -10.50 -18.69
C ALA A 35 2.09 -11.39 -18.12
N VAL A 36 1.90 -11.27 -16.82
CA VAL A 36 0.84 -11.97 -16.09
C VAL A 36 -0.05 -10.96 -15.40
N VAL A 37 -1.36 -11.11 -15.61
CA VAL A 37 -2.38 -10.37 -14.86
C VAL A 37 -3.16 -11.35 -14.01
N THR A 38 -3.35 -11.03 -12.73
CA THR A 38 -4.26 -11.75 -11.83
C THR A 38 -5.40 -10.83 -11.46
N ASP A 39 -6.63 -11.28 -11.68
CA ASP A 39 -7.84 -10.53 -11.37
C ASP A 39 -8.96 -11.48 -10.92
N ALA A 40 -9.65 -11.13 -9.83
CA ALA A 40 -10.71 -11.95 -9.22
C ALA A 40 -10.30 -13.44 -9.04
N GLY A 41 -9.03 -13.69 -8.66
CA GLY A 41 -8.48 -15.02 -8.44
C GLY A 41 -8.18 -15.82 -9.72
N LYS A 42 -8.29 -15.19 -10.91
CA LYS A 42 -7.93 -15.80 -12.20
C LYS A 42 -6.66 -15.18 -12.76
N GLU A 43 -5.89 -15.98 -13.46
CA GLU A 43 -4.63 -15.58 -14.05
C GLU A 43 -4.73 -15.55 -15.59
N TYR A 44 -4.21 -14.47 -16.18
CA TYR A 44 -4.17 -14.20 -17.61
C TYR A 44 -2.72 -14.02 -18.03
N ARG A 45 -2.18 -14.99 -18.81
CA ARG A 45 -0.77 -15.01 -19.22
C ARG A 45 -0.59 -14.59 -20.67
N GLY A 46 0.32 -13.63 -20.88
CA GLY A 46 0.67 -13.09 -22.18
C GLY A 46 -0.35 -12.15 -22.76
N LYS A 47 0.08 -11.36 -23.74
CA LYS A 47 -0.75 -10.26 -24.32
C LYS A 47 -2.07 -10.71 -24.90
N ALA A 48 -2.18 -11.93 -25.46
CA ALA A 48 -3.44 -12.40 -26.03
C ALA A 48 -4.51 -12.57 -24.94
N ALA A 49 -4.18 -13.24 -23.84
CA ALA A 49 -5.08 -13.43 -22.71
C ALA A 49 -5.42 -12.09 -22.01
N ILE A 50 -4.41 -11.21 -21.86
CA ILE A 50 -4.60 -9.87 -21.28
C ILE A 50 -5.54 -9.02 -22.15
N LYS A 51 -5.44 -9.13 -23.48
CA LYS A 51 -6.35 -8.43 -24.41
C LYS A 51 -7.80 -8.89 -24.26
N GLU A 52 -8.04 -10.19 -24.15
CA GLU A 52 -9.41 -10.72 -23.97
C GLU A 52 -9.99 -10.31 -22.62
N TRP A 53 -9.20 -10.43 -21.56
CA TRP A 53 -9.59 -10.01 -20.22
C TRP A 53 -9.90 -8.50 -20.17
N SER A 54 -8.97 -7.65 -20.59
CA SER A 54 -9.18 -6.20 -20.53
C SER A 54 -10.31 -5.72 -21.44
N GLY A 55 -10.48 -6.38 -22.60
CA GLY A 55 -11.59 -6.10 -23.50
C GLY A 55 -12.96 -6.33 -22.86
N ARG A 56 -13.08 -7.31 -21.97
CA ARG A 56 -14.31 -7.62 -21.22
C ARG A 56 -14.43 -6.79 -19.95
N ASP A 57 -13.39 -6.80 -19.09
CA ASP A 57 -13.49 -6.36 -17.70
C ASP A 57 -13.06 -4.89 -17.48
N TYR A 58 -12.42 -4.28 -18.48
CA TYR A 58 -12.04 -2.86 -18.48
C TYR A 58 -12.84 -2.07 -19.54
N PHE A 59 -12.58 -2.35 -20.80
CA PHE A 59 -13.14 -1.56 -21.91
C PHE A 59 -14.62 -1.89 -22.16
N GLY A 60 -15.01 -3.16 -22.03
CA GLY A 60 -16.41 -3.58 -22.18
C GLY A 60 -17.36 -2.98 -21.16
N VAL A 61 -16.85 -2.64 -19.98
CA VAL A 61 -17.60 -1.98 -18.89
C VAL A 61 -17.25 -0.51 -18.72
N ARG A 62 -16.49 0.06 -19.64
CA ARG A 62 -16.04 1.47 -19.60
C ARG A 62 -15.46 1.86 -18.26
N LEU A 63 -14.57 1.01 -17.72
CA LEU A 63 -13.94 1.21 -16.41
C LEU A 63 -13.29 2.59 -16.33
N ARG A 64 -13.49 3.27 -15.22
CA ARG A 64 -12.84 4.53 -14.84
C ARG A 64 -12.21 4.39 -13.48
N LEU A 65 -10.98 4.86 -13.37
CA LEU A 65 -10.15 4.72 -12.18
C LEU A 65 -9.65 6.09 -11.74
N GLU A 66 -10.02 6.48 -10.54
CA GLU A 66 -9.49 7.66 -9.87
C GLU A 66 -8.46 7.21 -8.84
N VAL A 67 -7.18 7.50 -9.09
CA VAL A 67 -6.10 7.15 -8.15
C VAL A 67 -6.26 7.98 -6.88
N THR A 68 -6.39 7.29 -5.76
CA THR A 68 -6.53 7.89 -4.44
C THR A 68 -5.28 7.74 -3.59
N ASN A 69 -4.47 6.69 -3.85
CA ASN A 69 -3.21 6.47 -3.16
C ASN A 69 -2.19 5.69 -4.01
N ALA A 70 -0.89 5.86 -3.69
CA ALA A 70 0.21 5.19 -4.35
C ALA A 70 1.36 4.94 -3.37
N VAL A 71 1.80 3.69 -3.27
CA VAL A 71 2.97 3.28 -2.48
C VAL A 71 3.93 2.48 -3.36
N GLN A 72 5.21 2.76 -3.25
CA GLN A 72 6.26 2.00 -3.96
C GLN A 72 7.27 1.48 -2.95
N ASP A 73 7.49 0.17 -2.96
CA ASP A 73 8.49 -0.49 -2.12
C ASP A 73 9.11 -1.70 -2.82
N ALA A 74 10.42 -1.91 -2.63
CA ALA A 74 11.19 -3.09 -3.08
C ALA A 74 10.89 -3.55 -4.52
N GLY A 75 10.53 -2.62 -5.43
CA GLY A 75 10.22 -2.92 -6.83
C GLY A 75 8.74 -3.23 -7.09
N GLU A 76 7.90 -3.34 -6.08
CA GLU A 76 6.44 -3.39 -6.19
C GLU A 76 5.85 -1.98 -6.06
N ILE A 77 4.77 -1.74 -6.82
CA ILE A 77 4.02 -0.48 -6.77
C ILE A 77 2.56 -0.84 -6.49
N VAL A 78 2.02 -0.37 -5.39
CA VAL A 78 0.62 -0.56 -5.02
C VAL A 78 -0.13 0.74 -5.21
N ILE A 79 -1.18 0.70 -6.03
CA ILE A 79 -2.06 1.84 -6.30
C ILE A 79 -3.45 1.51 -5.82
N THR A 80 -4.01 2.33 -4.95
CA THR A 80 -5.43 2.29 -4.63
C THR A 80 -6.19 3.26 -5.54
N ALA A 81 -7.22 2.78 -6.19
CA ALA A 81 -8.07 3.63 -7.01
C ALA A 81 -9.56 3.37 -6.75
N LYS A 82 -10.32 4.46 -6.73
CA LYS A 82 -11.77 4.40 -6.79
C LYS A 82 -12.18 3.97 -8.19
N SER A 83 -13.05 2.96 -8.26
CA SER A 83 -13.53 2.36 -9.49
C SER A 83 -14.97 2.82 -9.79
N ASP A 84 -15.23 3.17 -11.04
CA ASP A 84 -16.55 3.38 -11.59
C ASP A 84 -16.65 2.79 -13.01
N GLY A 85 -17.84 2.53 -13.50
CA GLY A 85 -18.08 1.92 -14.83
C GLY A 85 -19.45 1.30 -14.93
N ASP A 86 -19.70 0.65 -16.09
CA ASP A 86 -20.97 0.02 -16.44
C ASP A 86 -21.02 -1.47 -16.02
N TYR A 87 -20.28 -1.87 -14.99
CA TYR A 87 -20.33 -3.22 -14.45
C TYR A 87 -21.50 -3.41 -13.46
N ASP A 88 -21.90 -4.66 -13.22
CA ASP A 88 -22.91 -4.98 -12.21
C ASP A 88 -22.39 -4.62 -10.81
N LYS A 89 -23.04 -3.65 -10.19
CA LYS A 89 -22.70 -3.15 -8.84
C LYS A 89 -23.44 -3.88 -7.72
N THR A 90 -24.24 -4.90 -8.02
CA THR A 90 -25.03 -5.65 -7.04
C THR A 90 -24.10 -6.35 -6.05
N GLY A 91 -24.24 -6.04 -4.76
CA GLY A 91 -23.40 -6.60 -3.69
C GLY A 91 -21.97 -6.06 -3.61
N LEU A 92 -21.65 -5.02 -4.37
CA LEU A 92 -20.39 -4.30 -4.25
C LEU A 92 -20.57 -3.07 -3.34
N PRO A 93 -19.50 -2.65 -2.62
CA PRO A 93 -19.52 -1.40 -1.88
C PRO A 93 -19.63 -0.20 -2.84
N ASP A 94 -20.24 0.88 -2.38
CA ASP A 94 -20.27 2.16 -3.10
C ASP A 94 -19.73 3.27 -2.17
N PRO A 95 -18.57 3.86 -2.50
CA PRO A 95 -17.72 3.62 -3.66
C PRO A 95 -16.94 2.29 -3.60
N LEU A 96 -16.66 1.69 -4.77
CA LEU A 96 -15.77 0.54 -4.90
C LEU A 96 -14.33 1.02 -5.06
N TYR A 97 -13.44 0.46 -4.26
CA TYR A 97 -12.00 0.69 -4.38
C TYR A 97 -11.27 -0.62 -4.73
N LEU A 98 -10.27 -0.50 -5.59
CA LEU A 98 -9.41 -1.59 -6.03
C LEU A 98 -7.95 -1.25 -5.71
N ASP A 99 -7.19 -2.25 -5.27
CA ASP A 99 -5.75 -2.19 -5.14
C ASP A 99 -5.10 -2.89 -6.33
N PHE A 100 -4.19 -2.19 -6.98
CA PHE A 100 -3.43 -2.62 -8.15
C PHE A 100 -1.98 -2.81 -7.76
N HIS A 101 -1.51 -4.04 -7.75
CA HIS A 101 -0.14 -4.40 -7.45
C HIS A 101 0.65 -4.57 -8.75
N PHE A 102 1.59 -3.68 -9.03
CA PHE A 102 2.41 -3.68 -10.23
C PHE A 102 3.82 -4.13 -9.93
N ILE A 103 4.37 -5.03 -10.76
CA ILE A 103 5.81 -5.28 -10.84
C ILE A 103 6.26 -4.87 -12.24
N PRO A 104 6.96 -3.73 -12.40
CA PRO A 104 7.49 -3.28 -13.66
C PRO A 104 8.77 -4.05 -14.05
N GLU A 105 9.01 -4.17 -15.36
CA GLU A 105 10.26 -4.63 -15.95
C GLU A 105 10.68 -3.62 -17.02
N GLY A 106 11.65 -2.75 -16.69
CA GLY A 106 12.00 -1.61 -17.53
C GLY A 106 10.82 -0.65 -17.70
N ASP A 107 10.47 -0.32 -18.96
CA ASP A 107 9.35 0.55 -19.29
C ASP A 107 8.02 -0.22 -19.51
N LYS A 108 7.94 -1.46 -19.02
CA LYS A 108 6.75 -2.33 -19.18
C LYS A 108 6.27 -2.86 -17.84
N ILE A 109 5.05 -3.39 -17.84
CA ILE A 109 4.47 -4.12 -16.71
C ILE A 109 4.69 -5.61 -16.95
N LYS A 110 5.38 -6.27 -16.03
CA LYS A 110 5.60 -7.70 -16.02
C LYS A 110 4.49 -8.45 -15.29
N TYR A 111 4.03 -7.87 -14.18
CA TYR A 111 2.99 -8.45 -13.37
C TYR A 111 2.02 -7.36 -12.90
N LEU A 112 0.74 -7.70 -12.93
CA LEU A 112 -0.36 -6.89 -12.38
C LEU A 112 -1.30 -7.80 -11.61
N HIS A 113 -1.58 -7.46 -10.35
CA HIS A 113 -2.60 -8.14 -9.56
C HIS A 113 -3.64 -7.13 -9.09
N ASN A 114 -4.89 -7.35 -9.48
CA ASN A 114 -6.04 -6.55 -9.06
C ASN A 114 -6.79 -7.26 -7.96
N VAL A 115 -7.03 -6.57 -6.88
CA VAL A 115 -7.86 -7.08 -5.77
C VAL A 115 -8.84 -6.01 -5.32
N ARG A 116 -9.95 -6.43 -4.74
CA ARG A 116 -10.82 -5.50 -4.04
C ARG A 116 -10.05 -4.98 -2.82
N SER A 117 -10.00 -3.66 -2.67
CA SER A 117 -9.42 -3.08 -1.45
C SER A 117 -10.27 -3.51 -0.24
N SER A 118 -9.63 -4.14 0.71
CA SER A 118 -10.29 -4.60 1.93
C SER A 118 -10.60 -3.46 2.89
N ASN A 119 -9.92 -2.33 2.70
CA ASN A 119 -10.16 -1.10 3.45
C ASN A 119 -10.10 0.10 2.48
N PRO A 120 -11.22 0.57 1.95
CA PRO A 120 -11.27 1.60 0.91
C PRO A 120 -10.78 3.00 1.36
N GLY A 121 -10.53 3.18 2.63
CA GLY A 121 -9.80 4.32 3.19
C GLY A 121 -8.40 3.97 3.65
N ALA A 122 -7.99 2.70 3.56
CA ALA A 122 -6.67 2.28 3.98
C ALA A 122 -5.62 2.75 2.97
N ILE A 123 -4.62 3.35 3.51
CA ILE A 123 -3.40 3.72 2.81
C ILE A 123 -2.61 2.43 2.59
N PRO A 124 -2.31 2.02 1.33
CA PRO A 124 -1.50 0.83 1.09
C PRO A 124 -0.13 1.00 1.74
N LEU A 125 0.24 0.02 2.54
CA LEU A 125 1.52 -0.02 3.22
C LEU A 125 2.40 -1.12 2.63
N PRO A 126 3.73 -0.95 2.59
CA PRO A 126 4.66 -2.05 2.38
C PRO A 126 4.36 -3.20 3.35
N GLN A 127 4.51 -4.45 2.88
CA GLN A 127 4.11 -5.64 3.64
C GLN A 127 4.67 -5.68 5.06
N PRO A 128 5.98 -5.37 5.34
CA PRO A 128 6.50 -5.38 6.71
C PRO A 128 5.83 -4.33 7.62
N ILE A 129 5.47 -3.17 7.06
CA ILE A 129 4.81 -2.08 7.79
C ILE A 129 3.35 -2.43 8.05
N ALA A 130 2.64 -3.00 7.06
CA ALA A 130 1.27 -3.48 7.24
C ALA A 130 1.20 -4.57 8.32
N ALA A 131 2.18 -5.51 8.33
CA ALA A 131 2.30 -6.54 9.35
C ALA A 131 2.56 -5.96 10.75
N TYR A 132 3.40 -4.91 10.84
CA TYR A 132 3.67 -4.18 12.09
C TYR A 132 2.39 -3.60 12.68
N TYR A 133 1.61 -2.84 11.90
CA TYR A 133 0.36 -2.26 12.41
C TYR A 133 -0.66 -3.33 12.78
N HIS A 134 -0.80 -4.37 11.95
CA HIS A 134 -1.70 -5.47 12.28
C HIS A 134 -1.31 -6.17 13.59
N ALA A 135 -0.02 -6.53 13.76
CA ALA A 135 0.46 -7.18 14.97
C ALA A 135 0.29 -6.31 16.22
N SER A 136 0.52 -4.99 16.07
CA SER A 136 0.29 -3.99 17.11
C SER A 136 -1.18 -3.91 17.53
N ASP A 137 -2.11 -3.90 16.57
CA ASP A 137 -3.55 -3.79 16.80
C ASP A 137 -4.13 -5.04 17.49
N VAL A 138 -3.62 -6.24 17.13
CA VAL A 138 -4.06 -7.51 17.74
C VAL A 138 -3.26 -7.90 18.97
N TYR A 139 -2.27 -7.09 19.36
CA TYR A 139 -1.36 -7.31 20.49
C TYR A 139 -0.59 -8.64 20.42
N ASP A 140 -0.19 -9.06 19.21
CA ASP A 140 0.57 -10.29 18.98
C ASP A 140 2.08 -10.00 19.01
N ASP A 141 2.72 -10.35 20.12
CA ASP A 141 4.12 -10.16 20.37
C ASP A 141 5.02 -10.91 19.36
N THR A 142 4.68 -12.15 19.07
CA THR A 142 5.45 -12.98 18.13
C THR A 142 5.39 -12.43 16.70
N LEU A 143 4.21 -12.01 16.26
CA LEU A 143 4.06 -11.39 14.94
C LEU A 143 4.78 -10.05 14.88
N LEU A 144 4.68 -9.23 15.94
CA LEU A 144 5.31 -7.91 15.98
C LEU A 144 6.83 -8.02 15.96
N ALA A 145 7.42 -8.85 16.81
CA ALA A 145 8.86 -9.14 16.81
C ALA A 145 9.32 -9.68 15.44
N GLY A 146 8.49 -10.51 14.81
CA GLY A 146 8.71 -11.05 13.48
C GLY A 146 8.79 -10.01 12.36
N CYS A 147 8.32 -8.78 12.55
CA CYS A 147 8.42 -7.69 11.56
C CYS A 147 9.81 -7.06 11.49
N PHE A 148 10.61 -7.19 12.56
CA PHE A 148 11.90 -6.52 12.71
C PHE A 148 13.09 -7.39 12.31
N ALA A 149 14.16 -6.74 11.83
CA ALA A 149 15.47 -7.37 11.66
C ALA A 149 16.10 -7.68 13.03
N ALA A 150 16.99 -8.68 13.09
CA ALA A 150 17.62 -9.12 14.36
C ALA A 150 18.38 -8.01 15.11
N ASP A 151 18.91 -7.04 14.36
CA ASP A 151 19.63 -5.88 14.85
C ASP A 151 18.85 -4.57 14.61
N ALA A 152 17.52 -4.65 14.60
CA ALA A 152 16.67 -3.49 14.44
C ALA A 152 16.78 -2.52 15.63
N VAL A 153 16.51 -1.24 15.36
CA VAL A 153 16.49 -0.17 16.36
C VAL A 153 15.18 0.60 16.24
N LEU A 154 14.52 0.80 17.35
CA LEU A 154 13.43 1.76 17.50
C LEU A 154 13.95 2.97 18.28
N VAL A 155 13.60 4.18 17.80
CA VAL A 155 13.74 5.42 18.55
C VAL A 155 12.34 5.97 18.82
N ASP A 156 11.98 6.14 20.09
CA ASP A 156 10.69 6.66 20.51
C ASP A 156 10.87 7.53 21.76
N GLU A 157 10.33 8.74 21.76
CA GLU A 157 10.49 9.73 22.86
C GLU A 157 11.98 9.95 23.28
N GLU A 158 12.89 9.98 22.28
CA GLU A 158 14.35 10.12 22.48
C GLU A 158 15.02 8.90 23.15
N GLU A 159 14.32 7.80 23.38
CA GLU A 159 14.87 6.54 23.91
C GLU A 159 15.09 5.52 22.78
N GLU A 160 16.14 4.70 22.92
CA GLU A 160 16.47 3.66 21.94
C GLU A 160 16.16 2.26 22.48
N TYR A 161 15.48 1.45 21.65
CA TYR A 161 15.19 0.04 21.92
C TYR A 161 15.85 -0.82 20.85
N HIS A 162 16.62 -1.84 21.27
CA HIS A 162 17.44 -2.65 20.39
C HIS A 162 16.95 -4.10 20.32
N GLY A 163 16.74 -4.57 19.10
CA GLY A 163 16.31 -5.93 18.77
C GLY A 163 14.81 -6.15 18.88
N PRO A 164 14.29 -7.19 18.18
CA PRO A 164 12.86 -7.43 18.02
C PRO A 164 12.10 -7.54 19.34
N ASP A 165 12.65 -8.24 20.33
CA ASP A 165 11.95 -8.52 21.58
C ASP A 165 11.75 -7.25 22.44
N ALA A 166 12.81 -6.44 22.59
CA ALA A 166 12.73 -5.18 23.34
C ALA A 166 11.81 -4.16 22.65
N ILE A 167 11.84 -4.11 21.32
CA ILE A 167 10.99 -3.23 20.53
C ILE A 167 9.52 -3.64 20.66
N SER A 168 9.19 -4.92 20.51
CA SER A 168 7.80 -5.38 20.61
C SER A 168 7.25 -5.25 22.03
N GLU A 169 8.04 -5.53 23.06
CA GLU A 169 7.64 -5.33 24.46
C GLU A 169 7.28 -3.87 24.72
N HIS A 170 8.14 -2.91 24.31
CA HIS A 170 7.91 -1.47 24.48
C HIS A 170 6.60 -1.04 23.77
N ILE A 171 6.45 -1.37 22.49
CA ILE A 171 5.28 -0.96 21.68
C ILE A 171 3.98 -1.52 22.27
N LEU A 172 3.96 -2.82 22.62
CA LEU A 172 2.75 -3.45 23.11
C LEU A 172 2.39 -3.01 24.52
N GLU A 173 3.38 -2.72 25.37
CA GLU A 173 3.14 -2.16 26.71
C GLU A 173 2.56 -0.74 26.62
N ALA A 174 3.14 0.13 25.78
CA ALA A 174 2.64 1.47 25.53
C ALA A 174 1.19 1.44 25.00
N ASN A 175 0.94 0.60 23.97
CA ASN A 175 -0.38 0.48 23.36
C ASN A 175 -1.45 -0.04 24.33
N ARG A 176 -1.12 -1.03 25.16
CA ARG A 176 -2.05 -1.57 26.17
C ARG A 176 -2.34 -0.56 27.26
N THR A 177 -1.31 0.13 27.77
CA THR A 177 -1.42 1.09 28.86
C THR A 177 -2.24 2.29 28.44
N ALA A 178 -1.97 2.85 27.28
CA ALA A 178 -2.65 4.02 26.75
C ALA A 178 -3.93 3.68 25.98
N LYS A 179 -4.28 2.40 25.79
CA LYS A 179 -5.39 1.93 24.94
C LYS A 179 -5.37 2.59 23.56
N VAL A 180 -4.22 2.50 22.92
CA VAL A 180 -3.93 3.16 21.65
C VAL A 180 -4.88 2.68 20.56
N VAL A 181 -5.40 3.62 19.78
CA VAL A 181 -6.08 3.41 18.50
C VAL A 181 -5.32 4.19 17.46
N THR A 182 -4.89 3.52 16.42
CA THR A 182 -4.08 4.09 15.32
C THR A 182 -4.94 4.29 14.08
N GLU A 183 -5.02 5.52 13.58
CA GLU A 183 -5.64 5.85 12.31
C GLU A 183 -4.56 6.36 11.35
N ILE A 184 -4.19 5.53 10.35
CA ILE A 184 -3.19 5.89 9.36
C ILE A 184 -3.81 6.90 8.40
N THR A 185 -3.14 8.06 8.22
CA THR A 185 -3.63 9.16 7.38
C THR A 185 -2.83 9.35 6.10
N HIS A 186 -1.52 9.06 6.10
CA HIS A 186 -0.64 9.17 4.93
C HIS A 186 0.47 8.13 4.95
N CYS A 187 0.97 7.80 3.74
CA CYS A 187 2.20 7.03 3.57
C CYS A 187 3.00 7.66 2.41
N ARG A 188 4.28 7.94 2.63
CA ARG A 188 5.16 8.54 1.62
C ARG A 188 6.56 7.95 1.69
N LYS A 189 7.32 8.04 0.58
CA LYS A 189 8.76 7.77 0.58
C LYS A 189 9.50 9.09 0.71
N GLU A 190 10.43 9.14 1.65
CA GLU A 190 11.26 10.31 1.92
C GLU A 190 12.66 9.88 2.30
N HIS A 191 13.70 10.41 1.61
CA HIS A 191 15.12 10.11 1.85
C HIS A 191 15.50 8.62 1.94
N GLY A 192 14.75 7.74 1.26
CA GLY A 192 14.97 6.28 1.28
C GLY A 192 14.16 5.53 2.32
N GLU A 193 13.49 6.23 3.21
CA GLU A 193 12.58 5.67 4.21
C GLU A 193 11.12 5.66 3.74
N THR A 194 10.31 4.84 4.37
CA THR A 194 8.87 4.92 4.28
C THR A 194 8.33 5.65 5.50
N VAL A 195 7.73 6.80 5.30
CA VAL A 195 7.14 7.59 6.38
C VAL A 195 5.63 7.37 6.38
N VAL A 196 5.11 6.89 7.50
CA VAL A 196 3.67 6.72 7.73
C VAL A 196 3.22 7.75 8.75
N THR A 197 2.32 8.63 8.34
CA THR A 197 1.67 9.55 9.27
C THR A 197 0.40 8.90 9.80
N ALA A 198 0.24 8.87 11.12
CA ALA A 198 -0.93 8.33 11.77
C ALA A 198 -1.41 9.25 12.90
N THR A 199 -2.73 9.32 13.09
CA THR A 199 -3.34 9.91 14.28
C THR A 199 -3.43 8.86 15.36
N ILE A 200 -2.76 9.09 16.47
CA ILE A 200 -2.74 8.21 17.64
C ILE A 200 -3.70 8.74 18.68
N SER A 201 -4.71 7.94 19.01
CA SER A 201 -5.70 8.24 20.03
C SER A 201 -5.57 7.27 21.21
N GLY A 202 -5.86 7.71 22.42
CA GLY A 202 -5.79 6.86 23.61
C GLY A 202 -6.07 7.58 24.90
N THR A 203 -5.74 6.94 26.03
CA THR A 203 -5.98 7.47 27.39
C THR A 203 -4.76 8.22 27.94
N PHE A 204 -4.08 9.01 27.13
CA PHE A 204 -2.91 9.81 27.49
C PHE A 204 -3.19 11.31 27.29
N GLU A 205 -2.44 12.16 27.97
CA GLU A 205 -2.57 13.62 27.86
C GLU A 205 -2.13 14.07 26.46
N GLY A 206 -2.90 14.97 25.86
CA GLY A 206 -2.67 15.46 24.50
C GLY A 206 -3.31 14.63 23.38
N SER A 207 -3.96 13.49 23.70
CA SER A 207 -4.67 12.67 22.73
C SER A 207 -5.87 13.42 22.09
N PRO A 208 -6.10 13.30 20.75
CA PRO A 208 -5.29 12.60 19.76
C PRO A 208 -4.06 13.41 19.32
N VAL A 209 -2.99 12.71 18.90
CA VAL A 209 -1.75 13.32 18.43
C VAL A 209 -1.35 12.73 17.06
N PRO A 210 -0.97 13.57 16.06
CA PRO A 210 -0.43 13.08 14.81
C PRO A 210 1.07 12.75 14.97
N LEU A 211 1.46 11.53 14.59
CA LEU A 211 2.85 11.07 14.60
C LEU A 211 3.29 10.66 13.20
N ASP A 212 4.58 10.87 12.90
CA ASP A 212 5.29 10.33 11.75
C ASP A 212 6.15 9.14 12.20
N PHE A 213 5.93 7.99 11.57
CA PHE A 213 6.64 6.75 11.75
C PHE A 213 7.60 6.58 10.58
N HIS A 214 8.90 6.76 10.81
CA HIS A 214 9.95 6.64 9.80
C HIS A 214 10.50 5.22 9.78
N PHE A 215 10.17 4.44 8.77
CA PHE A 215 10.59 3.06 8.61
C PHE A 215 11.72 2.94 7.60
N SER A 216 12.87 2.41 8.02
CA SER A 216 13.91 1.89 7.14
C SER A 216 13.72 0.38 6.97
N LEU A 217 13.61 -0.09 5.72
CA LEU A 217 13.39 -1.49 5.40
C LEU A 217 14.65 -2.11 4.78
N GLU A 218 14.99 -3.34 5.21
CA GLU A 218 16.08 -4.14 4.68
C GLU A 218 15.66 -5.61 4.64
N ASP A 219 15.85 -6.28 3.50
CA ASP A 219 15.53 -7.71 3.28
C ASP A 219 14.12 -8.11 3.71
N GLY A 220 13.13 -7.24 3.46
CA GLY A 220 11.73 -7.49 3.79
C GLY A 220 11.40 -7.38 5.29
N LYS A 221 12.26 -6.75 6.07
CA LYS A 221 12.12 -6.50 7.51
C LYS A 221 12.28 -5.02 7.83
N ILE A 222 11.76 -4.60 8.99
CA ILE A 222 12.00 -3.27 9.54
C ILE A 222 13.40 -3.27 10.19
N LYS A 223 14.29 -2.45 9.64
CA LYS A 223 15.65 -2.27 10.14
C LYS A 223 15.76 -1.16 11.17
N ALA A 224 15.03 -0.08 10.95
CA ALA A 224 14.90 1.00 11.89
C ALA A 224 13.49 1.58 11.87
N LEU A 225 13.05 2.04 13.02
CA LEU A 225 11.82 2.81 13.19
C LEU A 225 12.11 4.01 14.09
N ASN A 226 11.79 5.21 13.62
CA ASN A 226 11.84 6.42 14.43
C ASN A 226 10.44 7.04 14.47
N ILE A 227 9.94 7.33 15.67
CA ILE A 227 8.61 7.88 15.91
C ILE A 227 8.76 9.32 16.42
N VAL A 228 8.18 10.26 15.69
CA VAL A 228 8.26 11.69 16.00
C VAL A 228 6.92 12.39 15.83
N LEU A 229 6.77 13.62 16.34
CA LEU A 229 5.59 14.43 16.05
C LEU A 229 5.52 14.75 14.55
N ALA A 230 4.32 14.65 13.97
CA ALA A 230 4.16 14.91 12.54
C ALA A 230 4.42 16.39 12.21
N GLY A 231 5.34 16.61 11.25
CA GLY A 231 5.70 17.96 10.77
C GLY A 231 6.90 18.59 11.46
N GLU A 232 7.64 17.82 12.29
CA GLU A 232 8.96 18.21 12.83
C GLU A 232 10.10 17.85 11.87
#